data_32c96d5bdf7cf81108c20da9a3349623
#
_entry.id   32c96d5bdf7cf81108c20da9a3349623
#
_cell.length_a   1.000
_cell.length_b   1.000
_cell.length_c   1.000
_cell.angle_alpha   90.00
_cell.angle_beta   90.00
_cell.angle_gamma   90.00
#
_symmetry.space_group_name_H-M   'P 1'
#
loop_
_entity.id
_entity.type
_entity.pdbx_description
1 polymer ?
#
loop_
_entity_poly.entity_id
_entity_poly.type
_entity_poly.pdbx_seq_one_letter_code
_entity_poly.pdbx_strand_id
1 'polypeptide(L)' 'MKQPRLDLFSEGYIKGSLIQEIYYNEENGFGVYLIRVEESNETLDTDEVVIVGHFIRPHPDEVLTCYGEWVDH' A
#
# COMPACT_ATOMS: atom_id res chain seq x y z
N MET A 1 6.12 17.20 6.24
CA MET A 1 6.66 15.84 6.11
C MET A 1 5.90 15.09 5.04
N LYS A 2 6.64 14.46 4.14
CA LYS A 2 6.02 13.70 3.07
C LYS A 2 5.63 12.32 3.56
N GLN A 3 4.43 11.89 3.23
CA GLN A 3 3.99 10.53 3.52
C GLN A 3 4.19 9.71 2.25
N PRO A 4 5.00 8.65 2.29
CA PRO A 4 5.22 7.84 1.10
C PRO A 4 3.94 7.14 0.69
N ARG A 5 3.74 7.05 -0.62
CA ARG A 5 2.57 6.40 -1.20
C ARG A 5 3.03 5.52 -2.35
N LEU A 6 2.54 4.30 -2.37
CA LEU A 6 2.85 3.35 -3.42
C LEU A 6 1.65 3.19 -4.35
N ASP A 7 1.79 3.64 -5.58
CA ASP A 7 0.82 3.38 -6.63
C ASP A 7 1.16 2.04 -7.28
N LEU A 8 0.19 1.14 -7.34
CA LEU A 8 0.43 -0.27 -7.68
C LEU A 8 0.56 -0.49 -9.19
N PHE A 9 1.71 -0.16 -9.76
CA PHE A 9 1.94 -0.34 -11.20
C PHE A 9 3.31 -0.84 -11.62
N SER A 10 4.40 -0.56 -10.93
CA SER A 10 5.68 -0.86 -11.54
C SER A 10 6.75 -1.34 -10.58
N GLU A 11 7.75 -0.54 -10.25
CA GLU A 11 9.00 -1.05 -9.73
C GLU A 11 9.15 -1.03 -8.21
N GLY A 12 8.29 -0.30 -7.53
CA GLY A 12 8.31 -0.28 -6.07
C GLY A 12 7.84 -1.61 -5.52
N TYR A 13 8.37 -2.01 -4.40
CA TYR A 13 8.01 -3.26 -3.74
C TYR A 13 7.87 -3.04 -2.26
N ILE A 14 6.76 -3.50 -1.69
CA ILE A 14 6.62 -3.60 -0.25
C ILE A 14 5.92 -4.90 0.13
N LYS A 15 6.21 -5.34 1.34
CA LYS A 15 5.48 -6.42 1.98
C LYS A 15 5.13 -5.95 3.39
N GLY A 16 3.88 -6.10 3.76
CA GLY A 16 3.45 -5.63 5.07
C GLY A 16 2.05 -6.07 5.42
N SER A 17 1.64 -5.67 6.60
CA SER A 17 0.34 -6.04 7.16
C SER A 17 -0.65 -4.92 6.98
N LEU A 18 -1.89 -5.26 6.62
CA LEU A 18 -2.96 -4.28 6.51
C LEU A 18 -3.32 -3.75 7.89
N ILE A 19 -3.23 -2.43 8.06
CA ILE A 19 -3.63 -1.76 9.31
C ILE A 19 -5.05 -1.24 9.18
N GLN A 20 -5.37 -0.57 8.08
CA GLN A 20 -6.64 0.11 7.92
C GLN A 20 -7.02 0.25 6.46
N GLU A 21 -8.28 -0.02 6.15
CA GLU A 21 -8.85 0.33 4.86
C GLU A 21 -9.29 1.78 4.94
N ILE A 22 -8.72 2.64 4.09
CA ILE A 22 -9.07 4.05 4.04
C ILE A 22 -10.25 4.27 3.12
N TYR A 23 -10.24 3.58 1.97
CA TYR A 23 -11.30 3.69 0.98
C TYR A 23 -11.33 2.42 0.13
N TYR A 24 -12.52 1.99 -0.26
CA TYR A 24 -12.68 0.89 -1.19
C TYR A 24 -13.94 1.12 -2.04
N ASN A 25 -13.81 0.96 -3.36
CA ASN A 25 -14.92 1.06 -4.29
C ASN A 25 -15.27 -0.33 -4.80
N GLU A 26 -16.43 -0.82 -4.43
CA GLU A 26 -16.87 -2.17 -4.79
C GLU A 26 -17.15 -2.34 -6.28
N GLU A 27 -17.43 -1.24 -6.99
CA GLU A 27 -17.77 -1.31 -8.40
C GLU A 27 -16.56 -1.62 -9.28
N ASN A 28 -15.40 -1.11 -8.91
CA ASN A 28 -14.22 -1.25 -9.75
C ASN A 28 -12.99 -1.84 -9.03
N GLY A 29 -13.10 -2.11 -7.74
CA GLY A 29 -12.01 -2.69 -6.97
C GLY A 29 -10.91 -1.71 -6.60
N PHE A 30 -11.10 -0.41 -6.82
CA PHE A 30 -10.12 0.59 -6.44
C PHE A 30 -10.09 0.72 -4.92
N GLY A 31 -8.91 0.70 -4.33
CA GLY A 31 -8.76 0.80 -2.90
C GLY A 31 -7.58 1.63 -2.45
N VAL A 32 -7.69 2.15 -1.24
CA VAL A 32 -6.65 2.90 -0.55
C VAL A 32 -6.49 2.29 0.83
N TYR A 33 -5.29 1.85 1.16
CA TYR A 33 -5.05 1.11 2.40
C TYR A 33 -3.80 1.60 3.11
N LEU A 34 -3.84 1.58 4.43
CA LEU A 34 -2.68 1.84 5.27
C LEU A 34 -2.03 0.51 5.63
N ILE A 35 -0.75 0.39 5.33
CA ILE A 35 0.03 -0.84 5.49
C ILE A 35 1.19 -0.57 6.45
N ARG A 36 1.43 -1.50 7.38
CA ARG A 36 2.67 -1.51 8.16
C ARG A 36 3.70 -2.32 7.39
N VAL A 37 4.76 -1.65 6.96
CA VAL A 37 5.78 -2.25 6.11
C VAL A 37 6.71 -3.14 6.94
N GLU A 38 6.86 -4.38 6.49
CA GLU A 38 7.82 -5.34 7.05
C GLU A 38 9.04 -5.44 6.16
N GLU A 39 8.87 -5.23 4.84
CA GLU A 39 9.94 -5.36 3.88
C GLU A 39 9.67 -4.42 2.71
N SER A 40 10.72 -3.80 2.19
CA SER A 40 10.62 -2.86 1.07
C SER A 40 11.93 -2.84 0.31
N ASN A 41 11.87 -2.51 -0.98
CA ASN A 41 13.08 -2.31 -1.77
C ASN A 41 13.65 -0.89 -1.64
N GLU A 42 13.06 -0.06 -0.80
CA GLU A 42 13.55 1.28 -0.53
C GLU A 42 13.65 1.54 0.96
N THR A 43 14.57 2.43 1.34
CA THR A 43 14.66 2.88 2.72
C THR A 43 13.57 3.92 2.97
N LEU A 44 12.72 3.65 3.94
CA LEU A 44 11.60 4.50 4.27
C LEU A 44 11.82 5.20 5.62
N ASP A 45 11.32 6.43 5.73
CA ASP A 45 11.38 7.19 6.99
C ASP A 45 10.33 6.70 8.00
N THR A 46 9.39 5.93 7.55
CA THR A 46 8.30 5.41 8.39
C THR A 46 8.03 3.97 8.01
N ASP A 47 7.50 3.20 8.96
CA ASP A 47 7.08 1.84 8.71
C ASP A 47 5.61 1.75 8.26
N GLU A 48 4.93 2.88 8.10
CA GLU A 48 3.55 2.92 7.62
C GLU A 48 3.47 3.65 6.29
N VAL A 49 2.86 3.02 5.30
CA VAL A 49 2.68 3.62 3.98
C VAL A 49 1.25 3.42 3.51
N VAL A 50 0.81 4.30 2.62
CA VAL A 50 -0.48 4.18 1.95
C VAL A 50 -0.26 3.50 0.61
N ILE A 51 -1.04 2.46 0.31
CA ILE A 51 -1.05 1.84 -1.01
C ILE A 51 -2.36 2.18 -1.72
N VAL A 52 -2.27 2.38 -3.03
CA VAL A 52 -3.41 2.80 -3.85
C VAL A 52 -3.42 1.99 -5.13
N GLY A 53 -4.55 1.42 -5.48
CA GLY A 53 -4.68 0.68 -6.73
C GLY A 53 -5.94 -0.16 -6.78
N HIS A 54 -6.01 -0.99 -7.83
CA HIS A 54 -7.10 -1.93 -8.02
C HIS A 54 -6.63 -3.31 -7.63
N PHE A 55 -7.30 -3.94 -6.69
CA PHE A 55 -6.96 -5.30 -6.28
C PHE A 55 -8.11 -5.90 -5.48
N ILE A 56 -8.01 -7.19 -5.20
CA ILE A 56 -9.01 -7.88 -4.40
C ILE A 56 -8.95 -7.30 -2.99
N ARG A 57 -10.10 -6.97 -2.43
CA ARG A 57 -10.22 -6.37 -1.10
C ARG A 57 -9.55 -7.27 -0.07
N PRO A 58 -8.50 -6.80 0.61
CA PRO A 58 -7.82 -7.61 1.60
C PRO A 58 -8.59 -7.70 2.91
N HIS A 59 -8.35 -8.77 3.65
CA HIS A 59 -8.89 -8.92 5.00
C HIS A 59 -8.02 -8.17 6.00
N PRO A 60 -8.59 -7.74 7.15
CA PRO A 60 -7.80 -7.14 8.22
C PRO A 60 -6.66 -8.06 8.64
N ASP A 61 -5.51 -7.46 8.93
CA ASP A 61 -4.29 -8.16 9.36
C ASP A 61 -3.68 -9.08 8.31
N GLU A 62 -4.20 -9.07 7.10
CA GLU A 62 -3.61 -9.84 6.01
C GLU A 62 -2.25 -9.27 5.64
N VAL A 63 -1.29 -10.16 5.37
CA VAL A 63 0.03 -9.75 4.87
C VAL A 63 -0.05 -9.62 3.36
N LEU A 64 0.31 -8.45 2.86
CA LEU A 64 0.23 -8.14 1.44
C LEU A 64 1.62 -7.93 0.87
N THR A 65 1.82 -8.42 -0.35
CA THR A 65 3.00 -8.11 -1.15
C THR A 65 2.55 -7.25 -2.31
N CYS A 66 3.09 -6.05 -2.42
CA CYS A 66 2.64 -5.07 -3.39
C CYS A 66 3.79 -4.55 -4.24
N TYR A 67 3.51 -4.36 -5.52
CA TYR A 67 4.45 -3.77 -6.47
C TYR A 67 3.84 -2.51 -7.03
N GLY A 68 4.62 -1.45 -7.15
CA GLY A 68 4.10 -0.21 -7.66
C GLY A 68 5.14 0.89 -7.74
N GLU A 69 4.68 2.11 -8.02
CA GLU A 69 5.53 3.27 -8.13
C GLU A 69 5.42 4.12 -6.87
N TRP A 70 6.56 4.49 -6.28
CA TRP A 70 6.59 5.39 -5.13
C TRP A 70 6.32 6.81 -5.58
N VAL A 71 5.35 7.45 -4.94
CA VAL A 71 4.93 8.81 -5.28
C VAL A 71 4.99 9.66 -4.00
N ASP A 72 5.58 10.84 -4.10
CA ASP A 72 5.54 11.83 -3.03
C ASP A 72 4.14 12.42 -2.96
N HIS A 73 3.66 12.53 -1.74
CA HIS A 73 2.29 13.00 -1.52
C HIS A 73 2.31 14.35 -0.84
#